data_6970d9fcd8009e1273f24d850ad25058
#
_entry.id   6970d9fcd8009e1273f24d850ad25058
#
_cell.length_a   1.000
_cell.length_b   1.000
_cell.length_c   1.000
_cell.angle_alpha   90.00
_cell.angle_beta   90.00
_cell.angle_gamma   90.00
#
_symmetry.space_group_name_H-M   'P 1'
#
loop_
_entity.id
_entity.type
_entity.pdbx_description
1 polymer ?
#
loop_
_entity_poly.entity_id
_entity_poly.type
_entity_poly.pdbx_seq_one_letter_code
_entity_poly.pdbx_strand_id
1 'polypeptide(L)'
;MVNCRYTVTADIYEDLIELQIRLKNRTPSQQLKFWGLNVGFLIAAILFLLLERDYSIVLRILLFAAAAAAAGRGAFRMFFTRLQAKRTVGGYLKQLDDGYLGPHHLYTAGPSLLCRYGTQTKSVSGSAIQSIIPLKSCAALVADGVIFDAIPIQVVQETHLDDLLLRFAADCQRQELAELAEKLR
;
A
#
# COMPACT_ATOMS: atom_id res chain seq x y z
N MET A 1 18.54 18.09 -8.93
CA MET A 1 17.30 18.59 -9.57
C MET A 1 16.63 17.40 -10.22
N VAL A 2 15.42 17.06 -9.83
CA VAL A 2 14.67 15.94 -10.41
C VAL A 2 13.94 16.43 -11.64
N ASN A 3 14.05 15.70 -12.75
CA ASN A 3 13.30 15.96 -13.98
C ASN A 3 13.20 14.63 -14.74
N CYS A 4 12.05 13.98 -14.66
CA CYS A 4 11.87 12.66 -15.20
C CYS A 4 10.52 12.56 -15.94
N ARG A 5 10.51 11.90 -17.09
CA ARG A 5 9.29 11.61 -17.87
C ARG A 5 9.12 10.12 -17.98
N TYR A 6 7.92 9.64 -17.73
CA TYR A 6 7.57 8.22 -17.79
C TYR A 6 6.10 8.05 -18.16
N THR A 7 5.71 6.82 -18.43
CA THR A 7 4.33 6.49 -18.76
C THR A 7 3.78 5.53 -17.72
N VAL A 8 2.65 5.90 -17.12
CA VAL A 8 1.91 5.04 -16.20
C VAL A 8 0.96 4.16 -17.01
N THR A 9 1.15 2.85 -16.90
CA THR A 9 0.33 1.83 -17.56
C THR A 9 -0.68 1.22 -16.60
N ALA A 10 -1.63 0.48 -17.13
CA ALA A 10 -2.64 -0.21 -16.32
C ALA A 10 -2.03 -1.20 -15.32
N ASP A 11 -0.92 -1.87 -15.67
CA ASP A 11 -0.22 -2.82 -14.81
C ASP A 11 0.40 -2.12 -13.58
N ILE A 12 0.98 -0.93 -13.78
CA ILE A 12 1.52 -0.09 -12.71
C ILE A 12 0.42 0.32 -11.75
N TYR A 13 -0.73 0.68 -12.29
CA TYR A 13 -1.89 1.05 -11.49
C TYR A 13 -2.48 -0.14 -10.72
N GLU A 14 -2.45 -1.34 -11.29
CA GLU A 14 -2.85 -2.58 -10.59
C GLU A 14 -1.99 -2.82 -9.36
N ASP A 15 -0.66 -2.71 -9.50
CA ASP A 15 0.29 -2.87 -8.39
C ASP A 15 0.06 -1.81 -7.29
N LEU A 16 -0.26 -0.56 -7.66
CA LEU A 16 -0.60 0.50 -6.70
C LEU A 16 -1.85 0.19 -5.89
N ILE A 17 -2.91 -0.25 -6.55
CA ILE A 17 -4.16 -0.60 -5.86
C ILE A 17 -3.91 -1.79 -4.93
N GLU A 18 -3.14 -2.79 -5.35
CA GLU A 18 -2.76 -3.91 -4.47
C GLU A 18 -2.04 -3.39 -3.22
N LEU A 19 -1.11 -2.45 -3.38
CA LEU A 19 -0.43 -1.81 -2.24
C LEU A 19 -1.41 -1.06 -1.33
N GLN A 20 -2.31 -0.25 -1.88
CA GLN A 20 -3.32 0.48 -1.09
C GLN A 20 -4.21 -0.46 -0.28
N ILE A 21 -4.66 -1.55 -0.88
CA ILE A 21 -5.47 -2.57 -0.20
C ILE A 21 -4.65 -3.24 0.91
N ARG A 22 -3.38 -3.53 0.67
CA ARG A 22 -2.48 -4.10 1.68
C ARG A 22 -2.24 -3.14 2.85
N LEU A 23 -2.02 -1.86 2.58
CA LEU A 23 -1.82 -0.84 3.61
C LEU A 23 -3.09 -0.63 4.44
N LYS A 24 -4.26 -0.53 3.81
CA LYS A 24 -5.55 -0.41 4.48
C LYS A 24 -5.87 -1.61 5.38
N ASN A 25 -5.47 -2.82 4.96
CA ASN A 25 -5.69 -4.05 5.72
C ASN A 25 -4.64 -4.31 6.83
N ARG A 26 -3.62 -3.46 6.95
CA ARG A 26 -2.52 -3.61 7.90
C ARG A 26 -2.68 -2.82 9.20
N THR A 27 -3.84 -2.26 9.50
CA THR A 27 -4.04 -1.65 10.83
C THR A 27 -3.83 -2.73 11.92
N PRO A 28 -2.86 -2.54 12.85
CA PRO A 28 -2.48 -3.57 13.83
C PRO A 28 -3.64 -4.07 14.66
N SER A 29 -4.61 -3.18 14.94
CA SER A 29 -5.82 -3.51 15.69
C SER A 29 -6.75 -4.48 14.95
N GLN A 30 -6.85 -4.39 13.63
CA GLN A 30 -7.68 -5.32 12.84
C GLN A 30 -7.01 -6.68 12.68
N GLN A 31 -5.68 -6.71 12.55
CA GLN A 31 -4.92 -7.97 12.53
C GLN A 31 -5.01 -8.67 13.87
N LEU A 32 -4.82 -7.94 14.98
CA LEU A 32 -4.91 -8.51 16.33
C LEU A 32 -6.31 -9.07 16.63
N LYS A 33 -7.37 -8.35 16.26
CA LYS A 33 -8.75 -8.83 16.38
C LYS A 33 -8.99 -10.09 15.54
N PHE A 34 -8.49 -10.11 14.32
CA PHE A 34 -8.67 -11.25 13.42
C PHE A 34 -7.92 -12.49 13.92
N TRP A 35 -6.63 -12.34 14.31
CA TRP A 35 -5.84 -13.45 14.85
C TRP A 35 -6.35 -13.89 16.22
N GLY A 36 -6.70 -12.95 17.11
CA GLY A 36 -7.26 -13.25 18.43
C GLY A 36 -8.56 -14.06 18.33
N LEU A 37 -9.45 -13.70 17.41
CA LEU A 37 -10.72 -14.41 17.21
C LEU A 37 -10.50 -15.81 16.61
N ASN A 38 -9.59 -15.98 15.66
CA ASN A 38 -9.30 -17.29 15.06
C ASN A 38 -8.54 -18.22 16.02
N VAL A 39 -7.55 -17.70 16.74
CA VAL A 39 -6.82 -18.47 17.77
C VAL A 39 -7.72 -18.81 18.95
N GLY A 40 -8.55 -17.87 19.39
CA GLY A 40 -9.54 -18.09 20.45
C GLY A 40 -10.55 -19.17 20.07
N PHE A 41 -11.06 -19.19 18.84
CA PHE A 41 -11.96 -20.23 18.34
C PHE A 41 -11.27 -21.60 18.26
N LEU A 42 -10.00 -21.63 17.82
CA LEU A 42 -9.22 -22.87 17.76
C LEU A 42 -8.97 -23.46 19.16
N ILE A 43 -8.59 -22.61 20.11
CA ILE A 43 -8.38 -23.03 21.51
C ILE A 43 -9.69 -23.51 22.13
N ALA A 44 -10.80 -22.79 21.95
CA ALA A 44 -12.10 -23.20 22.44
C ALA A 44 -12.54 -24.52 21.84
N ALA A 45 -12.33 -24.74 20.53
CA ALA A 45 -12.65 -26.02 19.88
C ALA A 45 -11.81 -27.19 20.42
N ILE A 46 -10.51 -26.96 20.67
CA ILE A 46 -9.59 -27.97 21.23
C ILE A 46 -10.00 -28.30 22.70
N LEU A 47 -10.23 -27.26 23.52
CA LEU A 47 -10.67 -27.45 24.91
C LEU A 47 -12.00 -28.21 24.99
N PHE A 48 -12.93 -27.88 24.11
CA PHE A 48 -14.22 -28.55 24.04
C PHE A 48 -14.08 -30.03 23.64
N LEU A 49 -13.19 -30.35 22.70
CA LEU A 49 -12.89 -31.74 22.30
C LEU A 49 -12.18 -32.56 23.39
N LEU A 50 -11.43 -31.88 24.29
CA LEU A 50 -10.69 -32.54 25.38
C LEU A 50 -11.56 -32.75 26.64
N LEU A 51 -12.52 -31.86 26.90
CA LEU A 51 -13.31 -31.87 28.12
C LEU A 51 -14.49 -32.81 28.08
N GLU A 52 -15.03 -33.17 26.93
CA GLU A 52 -16.22 -33.99 26.85
C GLU A 52 -16.05 -35.21 25.94
N ARG A 53 -16.06 -36.39 26.58
CA ARG A 53 -15.89 -37.71 25.95
C ARG A 53 -17.12 -38.24 25.20
N ASP A 54 -18.31 -37.70 25.48
CA ASP A 54 -19.61 -38.33 25.10
C ASP A 54 -20.33 -37.68 23.89
N TYR A 55 -19.65 -36.79 23.15
CA TYR A 55 -20.30 -36.18 21.96
C TYR A 55 -20.40 -37.11 20.76
N SER A 56 -21.52 -37.01 20.07
CA SER A 56 -21.76 -37.72 18.81
C SER A 56 -20.69 -37.37 17.76
N ILE A 57 -20.30 -38.35 16.97
CA ILE A 57 -19.33 -38.23 15.88
C ILE A 57 -19.66 -37.02 14.94
N VAL A 58 -20.96 -36.76 14.76
CA VAL A 58 -21.46 -35.64 13.94
C VAL A 58 -21.03 -34.27 14.46
N LEU A 59 -21.08 -34.08 15.79
CA LEU A 59 -20.69 -32.80 16.40
C LEU A 59 -19.17 -32.58 16.31
N ARG A 60 -18.37 -33.63 16.43
CA ARG A 60 -16.92 -33.58 16.22
C ARG A 60 -16.56 -33.19 14.81
N ILE A 61 -17.24 -33.75 13.80
CA ILE A 61 -17.05 -33.42 12.39
C ILE A 61 -17.43 -31.95 12.13
N LEU A 62 -18.53 -31.46 12.70
CA LEU A 62 -18.97 -30.07 12.55
C LEU A 62 -17.97 -29.08 13.18
N LEU A 63 -17.41 -29.37 14.35
CA LEU A 63 -16.41 -28.55 15.03
C LEU A 63 -15.08 -28.54 14.24
N PHE A 64 -14.67 -29.69 13.70
CA PHE A 64 -13.48 -29.79 12.88
C PHE A 64 -13.65 -29.00 11.56
N ALA A 65 -14.82 -29.09 10.94
CA ALA A 65 -15.16 -28.34 9.74
C ALA A 65 -15.19 -26.83 10.01
N ALA A 66 -15.72 -26.39 11.16
CA ALA A 66 -15.71 -24.97 11.57
C ALA A 66 -14.30 -24.45 11.86
N ALA A 67 -13.45 -25.25 12.52
CA ALA A 67 -12.05 -24.91 12.76
C ALA A 67 -11.24 -24.85 11.47
N ALA A 68 -11.43 -25.80 10.54
CA ALA A 68 -10.82 -25.81 9.22
C ALA A 68 -11.30 -24.63 8.36
N ALA A 69 -12.59 -24.27 8.44
CA ALA A 69 -13.12 -23.08 7.76
C ALA A 69 -12.55 -21.77 8.33
N ALA A 70 -12.34 -21.69 9.65
CA ALA A 70 -11.70 -20.54 10.30
C ALA A 70 -10.23 -20.40 9.90
N ALA A 71 -9.47 -21.50 9.86
CA ALA A 71 -8.09 -21.54 9.39
C ALA A 71 -7.98 -21.25 7.87
N GLY A 72 -8.89 -21.81 7.09
CA GLY A 72 -8.98 -21.60 5.63
C GLY A 72 -9.34 -20.16 5.26
N ARG A 73 -10.09 -19.43 6.11
CA ARG A 73 -10.39 -18.00 5.89
C ARG A 73 -9.14 -17.13 5.78
N GLY A 74 -8.07 -17.45 6.50
CA GLY A 74 -6.80 -16.73 6.41
C GLY A 74 -6.13 -16.89 5.05
N ALA A 75 -6.02 -18.13 4.57
CA ALA A 75 -5.47 -18.44 3.25
C ALA A 75 -6.39 -17.95 2.12
N PHE A 76 -7.72 -18.10 2.29
CA PHE A 76 -8.73 -17.63 1.36
C PHE A 76 -8.73 -16.10 1.23
N ARG A 77 -8.49 -15.37 2.35
CA ARG A 77 -8.38 -13.91 2.33
C ARG A 77 -7.15 -13.42 1.58
N MET A 78 -6.02 -14.15 1.64
CA MET A 78 -4.83 -13.83 0.81
C MET A 78 -5.11 -14.06 -0.67
N PHE A 79 -5.83 -15.12 -1.01
CA PHE A 79 -6.22 -15.41 -2.39
C PHE A 79 -7.30 -14.44 -2.88
N PHE A 80 -8.27 -14.11 -2.03
CA PHE A 80 -9.39 -13.22 -2.34
C PHE A 80 -8.96 -11.75 -2.48
N THR A 81 -7.91 -11.29 -1.73
CA THR A 81 -7.37 -9.94 -1.91
C THR A 81 -6.80 -9.72 -3.30
N ARG A 82 -6.14 -10.72 -3.88
CA ARG A 82 -5.68 -10.65 -5.28
C ARG A 82 -6.85 -10.62 -6.27
N LEU A 83 -7.87 -11.42 -6.03
CA LEU A 83 -9.06 -11.46 -6.90
C LEU A 83 -9.92 -10.19 -6.76
N GLN A 84 -10.05 -9.67 -5.54
CA GLN A 84 -10.70 -8.38 -5.29
C GLN A 84 -9.89 -7.23 -5.88
N ALA A 85 -8.56 -7.23 -5.75
CA ALA A 85 -7.71 -6.22 -6.38
C ALA A 85 -7.99 -6.17 -7.88
N LYS A 86 -7.97 -7.31 -8.58
CA LYS A 86 -8.26 -7.36 -10.03
C LYS A 86 -9.67 -6.87 -10.39
N ARG A 87 -10.69 -7.22 -9.61
CA ARG A 87 -12.07 -6.73 -9.84
C ARG A 87 -12.21 -5.24 -9.52
N THR A 88 -11.56 -4.80 -8.46
CA THR A 88 -11.58 -3.40 -8.00
C THR A 88 -10.84 -2.52 -8.99
N VAL A 89 -9.69 -2.96 -9.51
CA VAL A 89 -8.93 -2.28 -10.58
C VAL A 89 -9.82 -2.02 -11.80
N GLY A 90 -10.57 -3.01 -12.28
CA GLY A 90 -11.49 -2.83 -13.42
C GLY A 90 -12.59 -1.78 -13.18
N GLY A 91 -13.04 -1.62 -11.93
CA GLY A 91 -13.97 -0.57 -11.52
C GLY A 91 -13.32 0.81 -11.41
N TYR A 92 -12.15 0.87 -10.81
CA TYR A 92 -11.39 2.13 -10.66
C TYR A 92 -10.80 2.63 -11.97
N LEU A 93 -10.35 1.75 -12.87
CA LEU A 93 -9.90 2.14 -14.21
C LEU A 93 -10.98 2.86 -15.01
N LYS A 94 -12.26 2.54 -14.76
CA LYS A 94 -13.40 3.25 -15.37
C LYS A 94 -13.72 4.59 -14.74
N GLN A 95 -13.24 4.84 -13.53
CA GLN A 95 -13.46 6.07 -12.75
C GLN A 95 -12.22 7.00 -12.71
N LEU A 96 -11.11 6.51 -13.27
CA LEU A 96 -9.90 7.33 -13.36
C LEU A 96 -10.15 8.53 -14.26
N ASP A 97 -9.70 9.69 -13.78
CA ASP A 97 -9.61 10.88 -14.60
C ASP A 97 -8.88 10.56 -15.90
N ASP A 98 -9.43 11.05 -17.02
CA ASP A 98 -8.95 10.87 -18.40
C ASP A 98 -7.52 11.41 -18.60
N GLY A 99 -6.56 10.97 -17.89
CA GLY A 99 -5.18 11.45 -18.01
C GLY A 99 -4.20 10.81 -17.04
N TYR A 100 -4.71 10.05 -16.05
CA TYR A 100 -3.80 9.40 -15.11
C TYR A 100 -3.04 8.22 -15.74
N LEU A 101 -3.69 7.47 -16.64
CA LEU A 101 -2.99 6.51 -17.48
C LEU A 101 -2.41 7.24 -18.67
N GLY A 102 -1.09 7.32 -18.75
CA GLY A 102 -0.42 8.03 -19.83
C GLY A 102 0.90 8.64 -19.40
N PRO A 103 1.36 9.67 -20.14
CA PRO A 103 2.62 10.31 -19.86
C PRO A 103 2.56 11.18 -18.60
N HIS A 104 3.51 10.94 -17.71
CA HIS A 104 3.75 11.73 -16.50
C HIS A 104 5.07 12.50 -16.63
N HIS A 105 5.12 13.67 -16.02
CA HIS A 105 6.31 14.48 -15.91
C HIS A 105 6.52 14.87 -14.45
N LEU A 106 7.51 14.25 -13.81
CA LEU A 106 7.92 14.51 -12.44
C LEU A 106 9.11 15.46 -12.42
N TYR A 107 9.00 16.59 -11.74
CA TYR A 107 10.06 17.59 -11.68
C TYR A 107 10.03 18.38 -10.37
N THR A 108 11.18 18.94 -10.01
CA THR A 108 11.31 19.80 -8.82
C THR A 108 11.21 21.26 -9.21
N ALA A 109 10.43 22.04 -8.44
CA ALA A 109 10.32 23.50 -8.55
C ALA A 109 10.47 24.11 -7.15
N GLY A 110 11.67 24.66 -6.88
CA GLY A 110 12.01 25.11 -5.53
C GLY A 110 11.93 23.95 -4.52
N PRO A 111 11.28 24.16 -3.36
CA PRO A 111 11.12 23.13 -2.32
C PRO A 111 10.02 22.11 -2.63
N SER A 112 9.33 22.23 -3.77
CA SER A 112 8.20 21.38 -4.11
C SER A 112 8.57 20.38 -5.20
N LEU A 113 8.01 19.17 -5.07
CA LEU A 113 7.99 18.16 -6.12
C LEU A 113 6.63 18.21 -6.82
N LEU A 114 6.66 18.31 -8.14
CA LEU A 114 5.47 18.40 -8.99
C LEU A 114 5.40 17.18 -9.90
N CYS A 115 4.19 16.67 -10.07
CA CYS A 115 3.89 15.66 -11.08
C CYS A 115 2.77 16.18 -11.99
N ARG A 116 3.05 16.29 -13.27
CA ARG A 116 2.08 16.68 -14.30
C ARG A 116 1.67 15.46 -15.10
N TYR A 117 0.37 15.24 -15.25
CA TYR A 117 -0.23 14.21 -16.09
C TYR A 117 -1.53 14.74 -16.72
N GLY A 118 -1.72 14.47 -18.00
CA GLY A 118 -2.83 15.05 -18.75
C GLY A 118 -2.89 16.56 -18.59
N THR A 119 -4.01 17.08 -18.12
CA THR A 119 -4.22 18.51 -17.81
C THR A 119 -3.99 18.85 -16.33
N GLN A 120 -3.71 17.86 -15.51
CA GLN A 120 -3.60 18.01 -14.05
C GLN A 120 -2.14 18.16 -13.62
N THR A 121 -1.93 18.87 -12.52
CA THR A 121 -0.64 18.97 -11.84
C THR A 121 -0.86 18.76 -10.35
N LYS A 122 -0.19 17.75 -9.78
CA LYS A 122 -0.11 17.53 -8.34
C LYS A 122 1.19 18.12 -7.83
N SER A 123 1.17 18.65 -6.62
CA SER A 123 2.36 19.16 -5.95
C SER A 123 2.43 18.67 -4.51
N VAL A 124 3.64 18.44 -4.03
CA VAL A 124 3.91 18.09 -2.64
C VAL A 124 5.19 18.77 -2.20
N SER A 125 5.29 19.14 -0.91
CA SER A 125 6.56 19.63 -0.36
C SER A 125 7.61 18.53 -0.41
N GLY A 126 8.85 18.89 -0.72
CA GLY A 126 9.97 17.95 -0.66
C GLY A 126 10.15 17.36 0.73
N SER A 127 9.91 18.15 1.79
CA SER A 127 9.97 17.71 3.19
C SER A 127 8.91 16.67 3.55
N ALA A 128 7.79 16.63 2.85
CA ALA A 128 6.70 15.68 3.05
C ALA A 128 6.97 14.30 2.43
N ILE A 129 8.00 14.16 1.61
CA ILE A 129 8.39 12.88 1.02
C ILE A 129 8.93 11.97 2.12
N GLN A 130 8.29 10.81 2.31
CA GLN A 130 8.59 9.88 3.40
C GLN A 130 9.37 8.65 2.93
N SER A 131 8.96 8.06 1.83
CA SER A 131 9.57 6.82 1.36
C SER A 131 9.23 6.53 -0.10
N ILE A 132 10.06 5.68 -0.69
CA ILE A 132 9.82 5.07 -2.00
C ILE A 132 9.69 3.58 -1.78
N ILE A 133 8.53 3.02 -2.09
CA ILE A 133 8.22 1.61 -1.85
C ILE A 133 8.32 0.87 -3.18
N PRO A 134 9.34 0.00 -3.35
CA PRO A 134 9.45 -0.79 -4.56
C PRO A 134 8.33 -1.83 -4.63
N LEU A 135 7.68 -1.91 -5.78
CA LEU A 135 6.68 -2.90 -6.15
C LEU A 135 7.21 -3.74 -7.32
N LYS A 136 6.36 -4.60 -7.88
CA LYS A 136 6.76 -5.49 -8.97
C LYS A 136 7.04 -4.74 -10.28
N SER A 137 6.17 -3.84 -10.68
CA SER A 137 6.26 -3.09 -11.95
C SER A 137 6.67 -1.63 -11.75
N CYS A 138 6.55 -1.10 -10.52
CA CYS A 138 6.79 0.30 -10.22
C CYS A 138 7.38 0.51 -8.82
N ALA A 139 7.73 1.75 -8.53
CA ALA A 139 8.00 2.23 -7.19
C ALA A 139 6.94 3.26 -6.81
N ALA A 140 6.28 3.07 -5.66
CA ALA A 140 5.31 4.00 -5.14
C ALA A 140 6.00 5.08 -4.33
N LEU A 141 5.86 6.34 -4.74
CA LEU A 141 6.33 7.50 -4.00
C LEU A 141 5.29 7.89 -2.95
N VAL A 142 5.68 7.84 -1.68
CA VAL A 142 4.80 8.16 -0.54
C VAL A 142 5.18 9.51 0.03
N ALA A 143 4.20 10.40 0.13
CA ALA A 143 4.32 11.71 0.74
C ALA A 143 3.08 11.98 1.61
N ASP A 144 3.24 12.57 2.78
CA ASP A 144 2.17 12.82 3.77
C ASP A 144 1.32 11.58 4.11
N GLY A 145 1.94 10.40 4.10
CA GLY A 145 1.23 9.13 4.36
C GLY A 145 0.33 8.66 3.22
N VAL A 146 0.34 9.34 2.07
CA VAL A 146 -0.45 9.00 0.89
C VAL A 146 0.47 8.68 -0.28
N ILE A 147 0.02 7.81 -1.17
CA ILE A 147 0.75 7.56 -2.42
C ILE A 147 0.57 8.79 -3.33
N PHE A 148 1.70 9.47 -3.57
CA PHE A 148 1.74 10.65 -4.43
C PHE A 148 1.73 10.27 -5.91
N ASP A 149 2.61 9.33 -6.30
CA ASP A 149 2.67 8.82 -7.68
C ASP A 149 3.32 7.44 -7.76
N ALA A 150 3.20 6.80 -8.94
CA ALA A 150 3.80 5.52 -9.27
C ALA A 150 4.77 5.67 -10.42
N ILE A 151 6.02 5.35 -10.17
CA ILE A 151 7.10 5.50 -11.14
C ILE A 151 7.50 4.10 -11.62
N PRO A 152 7.56 3.84 -12.94
CA PRO A 152 8.02 2.55 -13.45
C PRO A 152 9.38 2.16 -12.86
N ILE A 153 9.53 0.91 -12.43
CA ILE A 153 10.75 0.45 -11.75
C ILE A 153 12.00 0.60 -12.63
N GLN A 154 11.85 0.43 -13.93
CA GLN A 154 12.93 0.63 -14.89
C GLN A 154 13.46 2.05 -14.86
N VAL A 155 12.56 3.04 -14.84
CA VAL A 155 12.92 4.46 -14.79
C VAL A 155 13.65 4.79 -13.48
N VAL A 156 13.19 4.22 -12.35
CA VAL A 156 13.87 4.43 -11.06
C VAL A 156 15.29 3.88 -11.08
N GLN A 157 15.47 2.67 -11.65
CA GLN A 157 16.78 2.03 -11.74
C GLN A 157 17.74 2.75 -12.70
N GLU A 158 17.26 3.15 -13.87
CA GLU A 158 18.08 3.83 -14.89
C GLU A 158 18.54 5.22 -14.43
N THR A 159 17.71 5.93 -13.70
CA THR A 159 17.98 7.33 -13.32
C THR A 159 18.45 7.48 -11.87
N HIS A 160 18.54 6.39 -11.09
CA HIS A 160 18.77 6.44 -9.66
C HIS A 160 17.84 7.44 -8.95
N LEU A 161 16.57 7.44 -9.37
CA LEU A 161 15.60 8.44 -8.99
C LEU A 161 15.25 8.37 -7.49
N ASP A 162 15.32 7.20 -6.91
CA ASP A 162 15.14 6.95 -5.47
C ASP A 162 16.16 7.74 -4.63
N ASP A 163 17.44 7.63 -4.96
CA ASP A 163 18.51 8.40 -4.30
C ASP A 163 18.32 9.90 -4.49
N LEU A 164 17.97 10.33 -5.71
CA LEU A 164 17.76 11.75 -6.01
C LEU A 164 16.58 12.33 -5.23
N LEU A 165 15.47 11.61 -5.13
CA LEU A 165 14.28 12.03 -4.38
C LEU A 165 14.54 12.05 -2.87
N LEU A 166 15.26 11.06 -2.33
CA LEU A 166 15.59 11.02 -0.91
C LEU A 166 16.56 12.15 -0.52
N ARG A 167 17.55 12.45 -1.36
CA ARG A 167 18.44 13.61 -1.16
C ARG A 167 17.66 14.91 -1.20
N PHE A 168 16.81 15.09 -2.19
CA PHE A 168 15.95 16.28 -2.30
C PHE A 168 15.05 16.44 -1.06
N ALA A 169 14.44 15.36 -0.57
CA ALA A 169 13.64 15.39 0.65
C ALA A 169 14.47 15.82 1.88
N ALA A 170 15.67 15.24 2.04
CA ALA A 170 16.57 15.58 3.14
C ALA A 170 17.02 17.06 3.10
N ASP A 171 17.31 17.58 1.92
CA ASP A 171 17.69 18.99 1.76
C ASP A 171 16.53 19.93 2.09
N CYS A 172 15.30 19.62 1.65
CA CYS A 172 14.11 20.39 2.01
C CYS A 172 13.84 20.38 3.51
N GLN A 173 13.96 19.23 4.17
CA GLN A 173 13.79 19.11 5.63
C GLN A 173 14.83 19.95 6.39
N ARG A 174 16.09 19.95 5.94
CA ARG A 174 17.14 20.79 6.56
C ARG A 174 16.84 22.28 6.41
N GLN A 175 16.35 22.72 5.25
CA GLN A 175 15.98 24.11 5.03
C GLN A 175 14.83 24.55 5.94
N GLU A 176 13.77 23.74 6.05
CA GLU A 176 12.65 24.03 6.96
C GLU A 176 13.09 24.13 8.42
N LEU A 177 13.97 23.22 8.86
CA LEU A 177 14.51 23.26 10.23
C LEU A 177 15.37 24.52 10.47
N ALA A 178 16.15 24.95 9.47
CA ALA A 178 16.95 26.16 9.57
C ALA A 178 16.08 27.43 9.66
N GLU A 179 15.02 27.51 8.84
CA GLU A 179 14.06 28.62 8.89
C GLU A 179 13.29 28.67 10.23
N LEU A 180 12.90 27.52 10.78
CA LEU A 180 12.27 27.44 12.09
C LEU A 180 13.22 27.88 13.20
N ALA A 181 14.48 27.49 13.15
CA ALA A 181 15.48 27.89 14.13
C ALA A 181 15.77 29.42 14.08
N GLU A 182 15.70 30.03 12.90
CA GLU A 182 15.85 31.48 12.74
C GLU A 182 14.67 32.27 13.30
N LYS A 183 13.44 31.74 13.10
CA LYS A 183 12.21 32.36 13.65
C LYS A 183 12.09 32.28 15.18
N LEU A 184 12.83 31.37 15.81
CA LEU A 184 12.84 31.18 17.27
C LEU A 184 13.96 31.96 17.98
N ARG A 185 14.84 32.63 17.24
CA ARG A 185 15.86 33.56 17.75
C ARG A 185 15.34 35.00 17.77
#